data_8ff158decbc8bedfdee650d47c69013d
#
_entry.id   8ff158decbc8bedfdee650d47c69013d
#
_cell.length_a   1.000
_cell.length_b   1.000
_cell.length_c   1.000
_cell.angle_alpha   90.00
_cell.angle_beta   90.00
_cell.angle_gamma   90.00
#
_symmetry.space_group_name_H-M   'P 1'
#
loop_
_entity.id
_entity.type
_entity.pdbx_description
1 polymer ?
#
loop_
_entity_poly.entity_id
_entity_poly.type
_entity_poly.pdbx_seq_one_letter_code
_entity_poly.pdbx_strand_id
1 'polypeptide(L)'
;MATINMQTMRYMNLLFRVAHVKATKCFVYNNTIYFAVSPKLFSHALGPENRNVKIISEQLGKRIRIIRDVKEDVSGVSKFIESVVSPVSFVSLEIQDSVFILTAGSRERAATLIGRNKSRLDELSNVLESYFGKALKII
;
A
#
# COMPACT_ATOMS: atom_id res chain seq x y z
N MET A 1 -12.87 -3.17 9.09
CA MET A 1 -11.80 -3.48 10.06
C MET A 1 -10.68 -4.22 9.36
N ALA A 2 -9.45 -3.82 9.60
CA ALA A 2 -8.31 -4.47 8.97
C ALA A 2 -8.13 -5.90 9.49
N THR A 3 -7.87 -6.82 8.59
CA THR A 3 -7.58 -8.20 8.95
C THR A 3 -6.08 -8.36 9.15
N ILE A 4 -5.67 -8.74 10.36
CA ILE A 4 -4.26 -8.98 10.68
C ILE A 4 -4.09 -10.49 10.80
N ASN A 5 -3.22 -11.07 9.96
CA ASN A 5 -2.86 -12.47 10.05
C ASN A 5 -1.46 -12.64 10.66
N MET A 6 -1.08 -13.88 10.94
CA MET A 6 0.22 -14.14 11.55
C MET A 6 1.39 -13.69 10.71
N GLN A 7 1.28 -13.78 9.40
CA GLN A 7 2.36 -13.37 8.51
C GLN A 7 2.58 -11.86 8.51
N THR A 8 1.50 -11.06 8.44
CA THR A 8 1.63 -9.61 8.54
C THR A 8 2.16 -9.19 9.90
N MET A 9 1.75 -9.87 10.96
CA MET A 9 2.29 -9.60 12.30
C MET A 9 3.79 -9.84 12.37
N ARG A 10 4.28 -10.92 11.77
CA ARG A 10 5.72 -11.20 11.71
C ARG A 10 6.47 -10.11 10.95
N TYR A 11 5.92 -9.64 9.84
CA TYR A 11 6.52 -8.57 9.06
C TYR A 11 6.57 -7.26 9.88
N MET A 12 5.46 -6.91 10.54
CA MET A 12 5.40 -5.71 11.37
C MET A 12 6.38 -5.79 12.55
N ASN A 13 6.49 -6.95 13.17
CA ASN A 13 7.45 -7.16 14.26
C ASN A 13 8.90 -7.03 13.78
N LEU A 14 9.20 -7.51 12.58
CA LEU A 14 10.53 -7.38 12.00
C LEU A 14 10.87 -5.90 11.75
N LEU A 15 9.93 -5.13 11.21
CA LEU A 15 10.13 -3.70 11.03
C LEU A 15 10.43 -3.02 12.37
N PHE A 16 9.68 -3.37 13.40
CA PHE A 16 9.89 -2.81 14.73
C PHE A 16 11.27 -3.17 15.29
N ARG A 17 11.73 -4.39 15.11
CA ARG A 17 13.06 -4.81 15.56
C ARG A 17 14.18 -4.08 14.84
N VAL A 18 14.04 -3.88 13.54
CA VAL A 18 15.08 -3.26 12.71
C VAL A 18 15.07 -1.74 12.83
N ALA A 19 13.89 -1.13 12.73
CA ALA A 19 13.75 0.32 12.63
C ALA A 19 13.22 0.99 13.91
N HIS A 20 12.72 0.22 14.87
CA HIS A 20 12.04 0.72 16.07
C HIS A 20 10.82 1.59 15.75
N VAL A 21 10.15 1.26 14.65
CA VAL A 21 8.94 1.96 14.20
C VAL A 21 7.83 0.92 14.03
N LYS A 22 6.64 1.25 14.53
CA LYS A 22 5.46 0.41 14.34
C LYS A 22 4.76 0.80 13.07
N ALA A 23 4.49 -0.19 12.20
CA ALA A 23 3.68 0.05 11.02
C ALA A 23 2.21 0.20 11.42
N THR A 24 1.51 1.12 10.77
CA THR A 24 0.06 1.27 10.93
C THR A 24 -0.70 0.32 10.01
N LYS A 25 -0.09 -0.06 8.89
CA LYS A 25 -0.64 -1.00 7.92
C LYS A 25 0.48 -1.87 7.35
N CYS A 26 0.16 -3.11 7.02
CA CYS A 26 1.07 -4.01 6.34
C CYS A 26 0.28 -4.88 5.37
N PHE A 27 0.72 -4.94 4.13
CA PHE A 27 0.03 -5.72 3.10
C PHE A 27 1.01 -6.09 1.99
N VAL A 28 0.58 -7.02 1.15
CA VAL A 28 1.35 -7.43 -0.03
C VAL A 28 0.59 -6.97 -1.28
N TYR A 29 1.30 -6.30 -2.17
CA TYR A 29 0.79 -5.86 -3.46
C TYR A 29 1.90 -5.96 -4.50
N ASN A 30 1.58 -6.52 -5.66
CA ASN A 30 2.55 -6.69 -6.75
C ASN A 30 3.85 -7.36 -6.27
N ASN A 31 3.70 -8.42 -5.49
CA ASN A 31 4.83 -9.21 -4.97
C ASN A 31 5.79 -8.40 -4.11
N THR A 32 5.32 -7.33 -3.52
CA THR A 32 6.08 -6.43 -2.66
C THR A 32 5.37 -6.28 -1.33
N ILE A 33 6.12 -6.31 -0.24
CA ILE A 33 5.57 -6.08 1.10
C ILE A 33 5.60 -4.59 1.37
N TYR A 34 4.44 -4.03 1.69
CA TYR A 34 4.28 -2.61 2.00
C TYR A 34 4.07 -2.42 3.49
N PHE A 35 4.78 -1.46 4.05
CA PHE A 35 4.55 -0.98 5.41
C PHE A 35 4.14 0.48 5.34
N ALA A 36 2.97 0.81 5.88
CA ALA A 36 2.58 2.21 6.07
C ALA A 36 2.98 2.63 7.47
N VAL A 37 3.60 3.78 7.59
CA VAL A 37 4.06 4.33 8.87
C VAL A 37 3.62 5.78 9.00
N SER A 38 3.54 6.28 10.23
CA SER A 38 3.24 7.69 10.46
C SER A 38 4.21 8.57 9.64
N PRO A 39 3.70 9.63 8.97
CA PRO A 39 4.59 10.53 8.22
C PRO A 39 5.76 11.09 9.03
N LYS A 40 5.56 11.32 10.32
CA LYS A 40 6.62 11.80 11.21
C LYS A 40 7.76 10.80 11.37
N LEU A 41 7.48 9.51 11.21
CA LEU A 41 8.45 8.44 11.41
C LEU A 41 8.97 7.87 10.10
N PHE A 42 8.50 8.38 8.96
CA PHE A 42 8.81 7.81 7.66
C PHE A 42 10.33 7.74 7.40
N SER A 43 11.03 8.87 7.58
CA SER A 43 12.48 8.92 7.35
C SER A 43 13.23 8.01 8.31
N HIS A 44 12.78 7.96 9.56
CA HIS A 44 13.37 7.09 10.58
C HIS A 44 13.19 5.61 10.22
N ALA A 45 12.01 5.27 9.71
CA ALA A 45 11.72 3.89 9.29
C ALA A 45 12.61 3.44 8.13
N LEU A 46 12.87 4.34 7.17
CA LEU A 46 13.78 4.03 6.06
C LEU A 46 15.22 3.84 6.52
N GLY A 47 15.65 4.66 7.48
CA GLY A 47 17.03 4.69 7.93
C GLY A 47 17.94 5.43 6.95
N PRO A 48 19.23 5.65 7.31
CA PRO A 48 20.20 6.29 6.42
C PRO A 48 20.34 5.46 5.14
N GLU A 49 20.23 6.12 4.00
CA GLU A 49 20.37 5.48 2.67
C GLU A 49 19.48 4.25 2.49
N ASN A 50 18.26 4.27 3.07
CA ASN A 50 17.30 3.16 3.05
C ASN A 50 17.85 1.87 3.67
N ARG A 51 18.74 2.00 4.62
CA ARG A 51 19.40 0.85 5.26
C ARG A 51 18.42 -0.15 5.85
N ASN A 52 17.40 0.33 6.53
CA ASN A 52 16.41 -0.56 7.17
C ASN A 52 15.64 -1.36 6.13
N VAL A 53 15.27 -0.73 5.01
CA VAL A 53 14.60 -1.41 3.90
C VAL A 53 15.48 -2.52 3.35
N LYS A 54 16.76 -2.26 3.15
CA LYS A 54 17.72 -3.25 2.64
C LYS A 54 17.85 -4.43 3.59
N ILE A 55 17.97 -4.17 4.89
CA ILE A 55 18.10 -5.23 5.90
C ILE A 55 16.87 -6.13 5.90
N ILE A 56 15.67 -5.54 5.92
CA ILE A 56 14.42 -6.29 5.94
C ILE A 56 14.25 -7.09 4.65
N SER A 57 14.55 -6.46 3.51
CA SER A 57 14.46 -7.11 2.21
C SER A 57 15.39 -8.33 2.13
N GLU A 58 16.61 -8.23 2.63
CA GLU A 58 17.55 -9.34 2.67
C GLU A 58 17.05 -10.48 3.56
N GLN A 59 16.54 -10.15 4.74
CA GLN A 59 16.06 -11.15 5.68
C GLN A 59 14.84 -11.92 5.16
N LEU A 60 13.95 -11.23 4.45
CA LEU A 60 12.73 -11.85 3.93
C LEU A 60 12.87 -12.40 2.52
N GLY A 61 13.93 -12.02 1.80
CA GLY A 61 14.09 -12.39 0.39
C GLY A 61 12.99 -11.83 -0.50
N LYS A 62 12.43 -10.67 -0.14
CA LYS A 62 11.31 -10.05 -0.86
C LYS A 62 11.53 -8.55 -0.99
N ARG A 63 10.86 -7.95 -1.99
CA ARG A 63 10.86 -6.50 -2.12
C ARG A 63 10.07 -5.88 -1.00
N ILE A 64 10.58 -4.78 -0.46
CA ILE A 64 9.97 -4.04 0.64
C ILE A 64 9.80 -2.59 0.22
N ARG A 65 8.64 -2.02 0.53
CA ARG A 65 8.42 -0.57 0.40
C ARG A 65 7.81 -0.04 1.68
N ILE A 66 8.28 1.11 2.10
CA ILE A 66 7.72 1.84 3.23
C ILE A 66 7.04 3.08 2.67
N ILE A 67 5.79 3.28 3.03
CA ILE A 67 4.99 4.42 2.57
C ILE A 67 4.47 5.20 3.77
N ARG A 68 4.09 6.44 3.54
CA ARG A 68 3.48 7.28 4.57
C ARG A 68 2.01 6.92 4.73
N ASP A 69 1.56 6.79 5.96
CA ASP A 69 0.14 6.63 6.22
C ASP A 69 -0.60 7.94 5.91
N VAL A 70 -1.90 7.84 5.73
CA VAL A 70 -2.75 8.93 5.26
C VAL A 70 -3.99 9.06 6.11
N LYS A 71 -4.67 10.20 5.99
CA LYS A 71 -5.98 10.39 6.58
C LYS A 71 -7.02 9.58 5.81
N GLU A 72 -8.10 9.19 6.50
CA GLU A 72 -9.15 8.33 5.92
C GLU A 72 -10.19 9.12 5.11
N ASP A 73 -9.82 10.24 4.52
CA ASP A 73 -10.67 10.97 3.58
C ASP A 73 -10.30 10.61 2.14
N VAL A 74 -11.10 11.07 1.18
CA VAL A 74 -10.87 10.75 -0.24
C VAL A 74 -9.49 11.20 -0.70
N SER A 75 -9.06 12.39 -0.28
CA SER A 75 -7.76 12.94 -0.64
C SER A 75 -6.62 12.08 -0.08
N GLY A 76 -6.75 11.64 1.18
CA GLY A 76 -5.77 10.77 1.81
C GLY A 76 -5.69 9.41 1.13
N VAL A 77 -6.84 8.80 0.85
CA VAL A 77 -6.87 7.49 0.18
C VAL A 77 -6.29 7.60 -1.24
N SER A 78 -6.55 8.71 -1.94
CA SER A 78 -5.95 8.95 -3.25
C SER A 78 -4.42 8.95 -3.17
N LYS A 79 -3.84 9.65 -2.20
CA LYS A 79 -2.39 9.67 -1.97
C LYS A 79 -1.85 8.29 -1.61
N PHE A 80 -2.59 7.54 -0.81
CA PHE A 80 -2.23 6.17 -0.45
C PHE A 80 -2.13 5.30 -1.70
N ILE A 81 -3.15 5.35 -2.55
CA ILE A 81 -3.15 4.58 -3.80
C ILE A 81 -1.99 5.01 -4.71
N GLU A 82 -1.74 6.31 -4.83
CA GLU A 82 -0.59 6.81 -5.60
C GLU A 82 0.72 6.17 -5.14
N SER A 83 0.92 6.09 -3.83
CA SER A 83 2.12 5.49 -3.24
C SER A 83 2.23 4.00 -3.55
N VAL A 84 1.11 3.28 -3.54
CA VAL A 84 1.08 1.84 -3.76
C VAL A 84 1.31 1.49 -5.23
N VAL A 85 0.63 2.19 -6.14
CA VAL A 85 0.67 1.85 -7.57
C VAL A 85 1.82 2.51 -8.32
N SER A 86 2.56 3.43 -7.69
CA SER A 86 3.71 4.09 -8.32
C SER A 86 4.61 3.06 -9.01
N PRO A 87 5.13 3.30 -10.21
CA PRO A 87 5.12 4.56 -10.97
C PRO A 87 3.88 4.77 -11.86
N VAL A 88 2.88 3.90 -11.81
CA VAL A 88 1.66 4.08 -12.58
C VAL A 88 0.87 5.25 -12.00
N SER A 89 0.34 6.12 -12.86
CA SER A 89 -0.47 7.25 -12.43
C SER A 89 -1.93 7.05 -12.83
N PHE A 90 -2.81 7.83 -12.22
CA PHE A 90 -4.23 7.85 -12.55
C PHE A 90 -4.76 9.28 -12.44
N VAL A 91 -5.96 9.52 -12.96
CA VAL A 91 -6.52 10.88 -13.04
C VAL A 91 -7.16 11.31 -11.73
N SER A 92 -8.01 10.47 -11.16
CA SER A 92 -8.78 10.84 -9.98
C SER A 92 -9.31 9.64 -9.22
N LEU A 93 -9.68 9.90 -7.98
CA LEU A 93 -10.39 8.96 -7.13
C LEU A 93 -11.63 9.63 -6.58
N GLU A 94 -12.76 8.97 -6.69
CA GLU A 94 -14.05 9.44 -6.17
C GLU A 94 -14.74 8.34 -5.38
N ILE A 95 -15.74 8.72 -4.59
CA ILE A 95 -16.61 7.76 -3.88
C ILE A 95 -18.00 7.85 -4.48
N GLN A 96 -18.53 6.72 -4.94
CA GLN A 96 -19.91 6.59 -5.40
C GLN A 96 -20.51 5.33 -4.80
N ASP A 97 -21.67 5.47 -4.16
CA ASP A 97 -22.39 4.33 -3.57
C ASP A 97 -21.49 3.45 -2.69
N SER A 98 -20.68 4.11 -1.85
CA SER A 98 -19.74 3.45 -0.94
C SER A 98 -18.66 2.61 -1.64
N VAL A 99 -18.33 2.96 -2.88
CA VAL A 99 -17.26 2.32 -3.65
C VAL A 99 -16.27 3.40 -4.09
N PHE A 100 -14.99 3.10 -3.99
CA PHE A 100 -13.96 3.95 -4.57
C PHE A 100 -13.93 3.75 -6.08
N ILE A 101 -14.06 4.84 -6.83
CA ILE A 101 -13.99 4.83 -8.29
C ILE A 101 -12.69 5.51 -8.70
N LEU A 102 -11.79 4.72 -9.28
CA LEU A 102 -10.50 5.20 -9.74
C LEU A 102 -10.56 5.37 -11.26
N THR A 103 -10.32 6.59 -11.72
CA THR A 103 -10.26 6.90 -13.15
C THR A 103 -8.81 6.83 -13.61
N ALA A 104 -8.52 5.86 -14.47
CA ALA A 104 -7.15 5.60 -14.90
C ALA A 104 -6.61 6.64 -15.88
N GLY A 105 -7.45 7.12 -16.80
CA GLY A 105 -7.08 8.15 -17.76
C GLY A 105 -6.65 7.64 -19.12
N SER A 106 -6.34 6.35 -19.24
CA SER A 106 -6.05 5.70 -20.52
C SER A 106 -6.27 4.21 -20.40
N ARG A 107 -6.42 3.53 -21.56
CA ARG A 107 -6.55 2.07 -21.58
C ARG A 107 -5.31 1.38 -21.04
N GLU A 108 -4.14 1.92 -21.35
CA GLU A 108 -2.87 1.35 -20.90
C GLU A 108 -2.75 1.40 -19.38
N ARG A 109 -3.08 2.55 -18.80
CA ARG A 109 -3.07 2.71 -17.35
C ARG A 109 -4.09 1.79 -16.68
N ALA A 110 -5.31 1.73 -17.23
CA ALA A 110 -6.35 0.86 -16.70
C ALA A 110 -5.90 -0.60 -16.75
N ALA A 111 -5.35 -1.04 -17.86
CA ALA A 111 -4.85 -2.41 -18.01
C ALA A 111 -3.76 -2.74 -16.99
N THR A 112 -2.83 -1.82 -16.77
CA THR A 112 -1.74 -2.00 -15.80
C THR A 112 -2.26 -2.05 -14.37
N LEU A 113 -3.19 -1.14 -14.03
CA LEU A 113 -3.77 -1.08 -12.69
C LEU A 113 -4.65 -2.29 -12.37
N ILE A 114 -5.35 -2.81 -13.35
CA ILE A 114 -6.18 -4.02 -13.20
C ILE A 114 -5.30 -5.27 -13.12
N GLY A 115 -4.28 -5.32 -13.96
CA GLY A 115 -3.35 -6.44 -14.02
C GLY A 115 -3.91 -7.67 -14.71
N ARG A 116 -3.05 -8.66 -14.92
CA ARG A 116 -3.42 -9.92 -15.54
C ARG A 116 -4.43 -10.65 -14.65
N ASN A 117 -5.55 -11.08 -15.25
CA ASN A 117 -6.62 -11.77 -14.53
C ASN A 117 -7.16 -10.97 -13.34
N LYS A 118 -7.12 -9.64 -13.44
CA LYS A 118 -7.56 -8.71 -12.38
C LYS A 118 -6.75 -8.84 -11.08
N SER A 119 -5.54 -9.39 -11.13
CA SER A 119 -4.75 -9.66 -9.92
C SER A 119 -4.41 -8.39 -9.15
N ARG A 120 -4.03 -7.32 -9.84
CA ARG A 120 -3.68 -6.05 -9.18
C ARG A 120 -4.91 -5.36 -8.61
N LEU A 121 -6.03 -5.39 -9.36
CA LEU A 121 -7.29 -4.85 -8.88
C LEU A 121 -7.77 -5.58 -7.62
N ASP A 122 -7.71 -6.92 -7.62
CA ASP A 122 -8.14 -7.71 -6.48
C ASP A 122 -7.27 -7.43 -5.25
N GLU A 123 -5.96 -7.37 -5.40
CA GLU A 123 -5.04 -7.05 -4.31
C GLU A 123 -5.32 -5.66 -3.73
N LEU A 124 -5.44 -4.66 -4.59
CA LEU A 124 -5.68 -3.28 -4.16
C LEU A 124 -7.05 -3.13 -3.52
N SER A 125 -8.08 -3.74 -4.10
CA SER A 125 -9.43 -3.71 -3.55
C SER A 125 -9.47 -4.35 -2.15
N ASN A 126 -8.80 -5.48 -1.96
CA ASN A 126 -8.72 -6.13 -0.66
C ASN A 126 -8.05 -5.24 0.38
N VAL A 127 -6.99 -4.54 0.01
CA VAL A 127 -6.31 -3.59 0.90
C VAL A 127 -7.25 -2.45 1.29
N LEU A 128 -7.96 -1.88 0.32
CA LEU A 128 -8.87 -0.76 0.57
C LEU A 128 -10.06 -1.19 1.41
N GLU A 129 -10.62 -2.38 1.17
CA GLU A 129 -11.70 -2.91 2.00
C GLU A 129 -11.23 -3.15 3.44
N SER A 130 -10.06 -3.74 3.61
CA SER A 130 -9.50 -4.02 4.94
C SER A 130 -9.26 -2.76 5.76
N TYR A 131 -8.67 -1.74 5.16
CA TYR A 131 -8.21 -0.56 5.89
C TYR A 131 -9.15 0.63 5.79
N PHE A 132 -9.95 0.73 4.73
CA PHE A 132 -10.83 1.88 4.50
C PHE A 132 -12.30 1.50 4.35
N GLY A 133 -12.62 0.22 4.37
CA GLY A 133 -14.00 -0.25 4.42
C GLY A 133 -14.80 -0.16 3.14
N LYS A 134 -14.17 0.09 1.99
CA LYS A 134 -14.86 0.22 0.70
C LYS A 134 -14.14 -0.54 -0.39
N ALA A 135 -14.90 -1.11 -1.31
CA ALA A 135 -14.38 -1.78 -2.50
C ALA A 135 -13.84 -0.76 -3.51
N LEU A 136 -13.11 -1.24 -4.50
CA LEU A 136 -12.50 -0.42 -5.54
C LEU A 136 -13.02 -0.83 -6.91
N LYS A 137 -13.33 0.17 -7.74
CA LYS A 137 -13.63 -0.01 -9.16
C LYS A 137 -12.68 0.87 -9.98
N ILE A 138 -12.13 0.33 -11.05
CA ILE A 138 -11.25 1.07 -11.97
C ILE A 138 -12.00 1.28 -13.28
N ILE A 139 -12.04 2.53 -13.73
CA ILE A 139 -12.66 2.89 -15.00
C ILE A 139 -11.69 3.60 -15.93
#